data_7bc97287b9c635b0e90fe5a8ceb1ed85
#
_entry.id   7bc97287b9c635b0e90fe5a8ceb1ed85
#
_cell.length_a   1.000
_cell.length_b   1.000
_cell.length_c   1.000
_cell.angle_alpha   90.00
_cell.angle_beta   90.00
_cell.angle_gamma   90.00
#
_symmetry.space_group_name_H-M   'P 1'
#
loop_
_entity.id
_entity.type
_entity.pdbx_description
1 polymer ?
#
loop_
_entity_poly.entity_id
_entity_poly.type
_entity_poly.pdbx_seq_one_letter_code
_entity_poly.pdbx_strand_id
1 'polypeptide(L)'
;DNLEEILEIADGVMVARGDLGVEMPPEKVPVIQKHVIRRAQFWRKPVITATQMLESMIENPRPTRAEASDVANAIFDGTDAVMLSGETASGKFPREAVGMMSRIVVEAEANILKNPLQRRRGEHRELSIAEAICESVAHVAEDLNMRAIAVYTESGNTGRLISKYRP
;
A
#
# COMPACT_ATOMS: atom_id res chain seq x y z
N ASP A 1 7.39 18.66 5.50
CA ASP A 1 8.22 19.43 4.56
C ASP A 1 9.42 18.62 4.05
N ASN A 2 9.98 17.68 4.82
CA ASN A 2 11.23 16.97 4.49
C ASN A 2 11.00 15.53 3.97
N LEU A 3 9.84 15.27 3.37
CA LEU A 3 9.46 13.91 2.95
C LEU A 3 10.46 13.30 1.96
N GLU A 4 10.97 14.08 1.02
CA GLU A 4 11.92 13.61 0.00
C GLU A 4 13.24 13.17 0.64
N GLU A 5 13.80 13.98 1.52
CA GLU A 5 15.03 13.69 2.25
C GLU A 5 14.88 12.43 3.13
N ILE A 6 13.70 12.27 3.75
CA ILE A 6 13.38 11.07 4.53
C ILE A 6 13.31 9.82 3.64
N LEU A 7 12.61 9.92 2.50
CA LEU A 7 12.46 8.81 1.57
C LEU A 7 13.77 8.38 0.90
N GLU A 8 14.71 9.30 0.74
CA GLU A 8 16.05 8.98 0.23
C GLU A 8 16.79 8.02 1.16
N ILE A 9 16.72 8.25 2.48
CA ILE A 9 17.49 7.54 3.52
C ILE A 9 16.72 6.33 4.06
N ALA A 10 15.40 6.45 4.26
CA ALA A 10 14.58 5.42 4.88
C ALA A 10 14.44 4.17 4.00
N ASP A 11 14.34 3.00 4.62
CA ASP A 11 14.02 1.74 3.91
C ASP A 11 12.54 1.61 3.57
N GLY A 12 11.67 2.31 4.27
CA GLY A 12 10.23 2.37 4.07
C GLY A 12 9.60 3.43 4.93
N VAL A 13 8.30 3.67 4.75
CA VAL A 13 7.55 4.66 5.54
C VAL A 13 6.22 4.11 6.02
N MET A 14 5.75 4.65 7.13
CA MET A 14 4.41 4.37 7.65
C MET A 14 3.60 5.66 7.69
N VAL A 15 2.40 5.61 7.15
CA VAL A 15 1.40 6.66 7.29
C VAL A 15 0.57 6.36 8.54
N ALA A 16 1.01 6.92 9.67
CA ALA A 16 0.32 6.80 10.96
C ALA A 16 -0.76 7.89 11.06
N ARG A 17 -1.98 7.56 10.63
CA ARG A 17 -3.07 8.54 10.48
C ARG A 17 -3.55 9.13 11.81
N GLY A 18 -3.47 8.35 12.90
CA GLY A 18 -3.77 8.85 14.23
C GLY A 18 -2.85 9.99 14.63
N ASP A 19 -1.53 9.81 14.46
CA ASP A 19 -0.53 10.84 14.78
C ASP A 19 -0.68 12.05 13.85
N LEU A 20 -0.90 11.82 12.55
CA LEU A 20 -1.15 12.89 11.60
C LEU A 20 -2.38 13.73 11.98
N GLY A 21 -3.45 13.10 12.49
CA GLY A 21 -4.67 13.78 12.91
C GLY A 21 -4.50 14.61 14.19
N VAL A 22 -3.44 14.37 14.97
CA VAL A 22 -3.07 15.21 16.13
C VAL A 22 -2.29 16.45 15.68
N GLU A 23 -1.40 16.27 14.69
CA GLU A 23 -0.49 17.32 14.23
C GLU A 23 -1.13 18.26 13.18
N MET A 24 -2.24 17.87 12.56
CA MET A 24 -2.85 18.64 11.48
C MET A 24 -4.38 18.46 11.42
N PRO A 25 -5.08 19.41 10.75
CA PRO A 25 -6.52 19.31 10.55
C PRO A 25 -6.92 18.00 9.86
N PRO A 26 -7.97 17.30 10.35
CA PRO A 26 -8.39 15.98 9.86
C PRO A 26 -8.65 15.92 8.35
N GLU A 27 -9.15 17.00 7.75
CA GLU A 27 -9.43 17.10 6.32
C GLU A 27 -8.17 17.05 5.44
N LYS A 28 -6.99 17.28 6.02
CA LYS A 28 -5.70 17.19 5.31
C LYS A 28 -5.13 15.78 5.30
N VAL A 29 -5.49 14.95 6.27
CA VAL A 29 -4.92 13.60 6.43
C VAL A 29 -5.07 12.75 5.16
N PRO A 30 -6.25 12.65 4.51
CA PRO A 30 -6.40 11.86 3.29
C PRO A 30 -5.54 12.35 2.13
N VAL A 31 -5.36 13.66 2.00
CA VAL A 31 -4.53 14.27 0.95
C VAL A 31 -3.07 13.94 1.17
N ILE A 32 -2.60 14.04 2.42
CA ILE A 32 -1.22 13.74 2.80
C ILE A 32 -0.95 12.24 2.68
N GLN A 33 -1.86 11.37 3.08
CA GLN A 33 -1.77 9.93 2.85
C GLN A 33 -1.48 9.64 1.38
N LYS A 34 -2.32 10.16 0.47
CA LYS A 34 -2.15 9.96 -0.97
C LYS A 34 -0.82 10.52 -1.49
N HIS A 35 -0.38 11.64 -0.94
CA HIS A 35 0.91 12.24 -1.30
C HIS A 35 2.06 11.35 -0.86
N VAL A 36 2.10 10.92 0.41
CA VAL A 36 3.16 10.06 0.96
C VAL A 36 3.22 8.73 0.19
N ILE A 37 2.07 8.09 -0.06
CA ILE A 37 2.03 6.83 -0.82
C ILE A 37 2.64 7.01 -2.22
N ARG A 38 2.24 8.06 -2.94
CA ARG A 38 2.79 8.34 -4.28
C ARG A 38 4.30 8.60 -4.25
N ARG A 39 4.78 9.38 -3.28
CA ARG A 39 6.22 9.66 -3.17
C ARG A 39 7.01 8.40 -2.78
N ALA A 40 6.49 7.59 -1.85
CA ALA A 40 7.10 6.30 -1.52
C ALA A 40 7.18 5.37 -2.75
N GLN A 41 6.14 5.31 -3.57
CA GLN A 41 6.17 4.57 -4.83
C GLN A 41 7.23 5.10 -5.81
N PHE A 42 7.33 6.43 -5.94
CA PHE A 42 8.37 7.06 -6.77
C PHE A 42 9.78 6.64 -6.33
N TRP A 43 10.05 6.63 -5.02
CA TRP A 43 11.32 6.22 -4.42
C TRP A 43 11.48 4.70 -4.31
N ARG A 44 10.51 3.91 -4.76
CA ARG A 44 10.51 2.44 -4.63
C ARG A 44 10.65 1.97 -3.18
N LYS A 45 10.09 2.73 -2.25
CA LYS A 45 10.09 2.40 -0.82
C LYS A 45 8.75 1.77 -0.42
N PRO A 46 8.75 0.74 0.42
CA PRO A 46 7.51 0.19 0.97
C PRO A 46 6.79 1.23 1.83
N VAL A 47 5.47 1.23 1.74
CA VAL A 47 4.60 2.10 2.52
C VAL A 47 3.51 1.30 3.22
N ILE A 48 3.34 1.56 4.51
CA ILE A 48 2.33 0.97 5.37
C ILE A 48 1.30 2.05 5.71
N THR A 49 0.02 1.81 5.48
CA THR A 49 -1.05 2.67 6.00
C THR A 49 -1.59 2.10 7.29
N ALA A 50 -1.55 2.90 8.35
CA ALA A 50 -1.77 2.46 9.71
C ALA A 50 -2.76 3.34 10.47
N THR A 51 -3.31 2.78 11.52
CA THR A 51 -4.21 3.36 12.52
C THR A 51 -5.60 3.72 11.98
N GLN A 52 -6.62 3.56 12.81
CA GLN A 52 -8.02 3.88 12.50
C GLN A 52 -8.52 3.23 11.20
N MET A 53 -8.11 1.97 10.96
CA MET A 53 -8.51 1.24 9.75
C MET A 53 -9.89 0.59 9.92
N LEU A 54 -10.07 -0.21 10.97
CA LEU A 54 -11.32 -0.89 11.34
C LEU A 54 -11.62 -0.67 12.84
N GLU A 55 -11.44 0.55 13.32
CA GLU A 55 -11.42 0.88 14.75
C GLU A 55 -12.68 0.46 15.48
N SER A 56 -13.85 0.53 14.83
CA SER A 56 -15.11 0.07 15.41
C SER A 56 -15.09 -1.43 15.74
N MET A 57 -14.21 -2.20 15.10
CA MET A 57 -14.06 -3.63 15.36
C MET A 57 -13.27 -3.96 16.64
N ILE A 58 -12.76 -2.96 17.36
CA ILE A 58 -12.31 -3.16 18.74
C ILE A 58 -13.47 -3.68 19.60
N GLU A 59 -14.68 -3.13 19.40
CA GLU A 59 -15.87 -3.45 20.20
C GLU A 59 -16.96 -4.21 19.42
N ASN A 60 -16.90 -4.21 18.08
CA ASN A 60 -17.94 -4.78 17.23
C ASN A 60 -17.38 -5.86 16.28
N PRO A 61 -18.16 -6.92 15.96
CA PRO A 61 -17.71 -8.00 15.07
C PRO A 61 -17.72 -7.60 13.59
N ARG A 62 -18.18 -6.39 13.25
CA ARG A 62 -18.25 -5.88 11.86
C ARG A 62 -17.87 -4.41 11.84
N PRO A 63 -17.16 -3.96 10.79
CA PRO A 63 -16.81 -2.56 10.63
C PRO A 63 -18.00 -1.75 10.12
N THR A 64 -17.88 -0.43 10.21
CA THR A 64 -18.73 0.49 9.48
C THR A 64 -18.45 0.45 7.98
N ARG A 65 -19.39 0.95 7.17
CA ARG A 65 -19.17 1.10 5.71
C ARG A 65 -18.05 2.10 5.40
N ALA A 66 -17.91 3.13 6.21
CA ALA A 66 -16.88 4.14 6.05
C ALA A 66 -15.48 3.53 6.25
N GLU A 67 -15.29 2.71 7.27
CA GLU A 67 -14.02 2.00 7.51
C GLU A 67 -13.68 1.02 6.39
N ALA A 68 -14.66 0.22 5.95
CA ALA A 68 -14.43 -0.69 4.82
C ALA A 68 -14.05 0.06 3.54
N SER A 69 -14.69 1.21 3.27
CA SER A 69 -14.36 2.08 2.15
C SER A 69 -12.97 2.70 2.30
N ASP A 70 -12.58 3.07 3.51
CA ASP A 70 -11.28 3.68 3.80
C ASP A 70 -10.13 2.68 3.59
N VAL A 71 -10.27 1.45 4.07
CA VAL A 71 -9.32 0.36 3.78
C VAL A 71 -9.17 0.15 2.27
N ALA A 72 -10.29 0.02 1.55
CA ALA A 72 -10.26 -0.16 0.09
C ALA A 72 -9.57 1.01 -0.61
N ASN A 73 -9.82 2.26 -0.17
CA ASN A 73 -9.16 3.44 -0.72
C ASN A 73 -7.63 3.43 -0.49
N ALA A 74 -7.15 2.99 0.67
CA ALA A 74 -5.72 2.84 0.91
C ALA A 74 -5.07 1.86 -0.09
N ILE A 75 -5.77 0.76 -0.42
CA ILE A 75 -5.31 -0.20 -1.45
C ILE A 75 -5.32 0.45 -2.84
N PHE A 76 -6.37 1.17 -3.21
CA PHE A 76 -6.45 1.89 -4.49
C PHE A 76 -5.40 3.01 -4.60
N ASP A 77 -5.02 3.63 -3.50
CA ASP A 77 -3.93 4.61 -3.44
C ASP A 77 -2.56 3.97 -3.67
N GLY A 78 -2.47 2.64 -3.48
CA GLY A 78 -1.27 1.85 -3.75
C GLY A 78 -0.39 1.64 -2.53
N THR A 79 -0.94 1.61 -1.31
CA THR A 79 -0.17 1.16 -0.13
C THR A 79 0.33 -0.27 -0.31
N ASP A 80 1.49 -0.60 0.25
CA ASP A 80 2.05 -1.97 0.18
C ASP A 80 1.50 -2.86 1.30
N ALA A 81 1.12 -2.26 2.42
CA ALA A 81 0.51 -2.95 3.55
C ALA A 81 -0.48 -2.05 4.28
N VAL A 82 -1.44 -2.67 4.94
CA VAL A 82 -2.35 -2.03 5.89
C VAL A 82 -2.14 -2.66 7.26
N MET A 83 -2.23 -1.85 8.32
CA MET A 83 -1.95 -2.31 9.67
C MET A 83 -3.17 -2.12 10.58
N LEU A 84 -3.51 -3.17 11.30
CA LEU A 84 -4.43 -3.13 12.44
C LEU A 84 -3.63 -2.86 13.72
N SER A 85 -4.20 -2.12 14.64
CA SER A 85 -3.59 -1.73 15.93
C SER A 85 -4.43 -2.28 17.09
N GLY A 86 -5.25 -1.45 17.69
CA GLY A 86 -6.13 -1.82 18.80
C GLY A 86 -7.11 -2.94 18.45
N GLU A 87 -7.54 -3.02 17.18
CA GLU A 87 -8.46 -4.05 16.67
C GLU A 87 -7.93 -5.47 16.93
N THR A 88 -6.62 -5.65 16.88
CA THR A 88 -5.97 -6.96 17.11
C THR A 88 -5.23 -7.05 18.45
N ALA A 89 -4.71 -5.93 18.96
CA ALA A 89 -3.90 -5.92 20.18
C ALA A 89 -4.75 -6.00 21.45
N SER A 90 -5.93 -5.37 21.47
CA SER A 90 -6.79 -5.27 22.66
C SER A 90 -8.28 -5.43 22.37
N GLY A 91 -8.66 -5.53 21.09
CA GLY A 91 -10.05 -5.64 20.64
C GLY A 91 -10.69 -6.98 21.02
N LYS A 92 -12.02 -7.00 21.06
CA LYS A 92 -12.82 -8.19 21.37
C LYS A 92 -12.93 -9.17 20.21
N PHE A 93 -12.66 -8.70 18.97
CA PHE A 93 -12.86 -9.46 17.73
C PHE A 93 -11.61 -9.49 16.82
N PRO A 94 -10.43 -9.88 17.34
CA PRO A 94 -9.18 -9.79 16.58
C PRO A 94 -9.16 -10.66 15.31
N ARG A 95 -9.74 -11.86 15.36
CA ARG A 95 -9.81 -12.77 14.20
C ARG A 95 -10.72 -12.23 13.11
N GLU A 96 -11.87 -11.71 13.52
CA GLU A 96 -12.86 -11.09 12.64
C GLU A 96 -12.30 -9.84 11.97
N ALA A 97 -11.54 -9.03 12.69
CA ALA A 97 -10.88 -7.84 12.17
C ALA A 97 -9.85 -8.19 11.09
N VAL A 98 -8.96 -9.16 11.33
CA VAL A 98 -8.01 -9.64 10.33
C VAL A 98 -8.73 -10.25 9.12
N GLY A 99 -9.74 -11.09 9.36
CA GLY A 99 -10.53 -11.71 8.30
C GLY A 99 -11.30 -10.67 7.45
N MET A 100 -11.82 -9.62 8.06
CA MET A 100 -12.49 -8.52 7.36
C MET A 100 -11.49 -7.72 6.54
N MET A 101 -10.36 -7.32 7.13
CA MET A 101 -9.28 -6.64 6.43
C MET A 101 -8.85 -7.42 5.18
N SER A 102 -8.59 -8.72 5.33
CA SER A 102 -8.20 -9.60 4.22
C SER A 102 -9.24 -9.62 3.09
N ARG A 103 -10.54 -9.74 3.42
CA ARG A 103 -11.59 -9.73 2.38
C ARG A 103 -11.67 -8.40 1.64
N ILE A 104 -11.54 -7.28 2.35
CA ILE A 104 -11.56 -5.94 1.72
C ILE A 104 -10.36 -5.79 0.78
N VAL A 105 -9.17 -6.20 1.22
CA VAL A 105 -7.95 -6.15 0.40
C VAL A 105 -8.11 -6.97 -0.87
N VAL A 106 -8.51 -8.24 -0.75
CA VAL A 106 -8.69 -9.15 -1.90
C VAL A 106 -9.70 -8.58 -2.91
N GLU A 107 -10.83 -8.04 -2.43
CA GLU A 107 -11.85 -7.44 -3.31
C GLU A 107 -11.33 -6.17 -4.00
N ALA A 108 -10.61 -5.31 -3.27
CA ALA A 108 -10.02 -4.10 -3.84
C ALA A 108 -8.96 -4.44 -4.91
N GLU A 109 -8.07 -5.39 -4.63
CA GLU A 109 -7.05 -5.85 -5.58
C GLU A 109 -7.67 -6.49 -6.83
N ALA A 110 -8.68 -7.33 -6.67
CA ALA A 110 -9.42 -7.92 -7.81
C ALA A 110 -10.06 -6.84 -8.71
N ASN A 111 -10.49 -5.72 -8.13
CA ASN A 111 -11.02 -4.59 -8.89
C ASN A 111 -9.91 -3.85 -9.65
N ILE A 112 -8.74 -3.64 -9.04
CA ILE A 112 -7.58 -3.02 -9.69
C ILE A 112 -7.15 -3.85 -10.92
N LEU A 113 -7.10 -5.17 -10.79
CA LEU A 113 -6.72 -6.07 -11.88
C LEU A 113 -7.70 -6.02 -13.06
N LYS A 114 -9.01 -5.84 -12.80
CA LYS A 114 -10.02 -5.71 -13.84
C LYS A 114 -9.99 -4.35 -14.58
N ASN A 115 -9.39 -3.32 -13.97
CA ASN A 115 -9.37 -1.96 -14.48
C ASN A 115 -7.93 -1.42 -14.59
N PRO A 116 -7.11 -1.96 -15.51
CA PRO A 116 -5.69 -1.62 -15.64
C PRO A 116 -5.43 -0.13 -15.94
N LEU A 117 -6.41 0.61 -16.46
CA LEU A 117 -6.31 2.06 -16.70
C LEU A 117 -6.16 2.89 -15.41
N GLN A 118 -6.46 2.31 -14.24
CA GLN A 118 -6.21 2.92 -12.93
C GLN A 118 -4.78 2.71 -12.44
N ARG A 119 -4.00 1.84 -13.07
CA ARG A 119 -2.55 1.76 -12.86
C ARG A 119 -1.92 3.04 -13.42
N ARG A 120 -1.77 4.04 -12.56
CA ARG A 120 -1.12 5.30 -12.92
C ARG A 120 0.30 5.00 -13.37
N ARG A 121 0.64 5.36 -14.61
CA ARG A 121 2.04 5.53 -15.02
C ARG A 121 2.68 6.46 -13.99
N GLY A 122 3.71 5.97 -13.29
CA GLY A 122 4.45 6.79 -12.35
C GLY A 122 5.00 8.05 -13.03
N GLU A 123 5.31 9.06 -12.24
CA GLU A 123 6.01 10.24 -12.74
C GLU A 123 7.25 9.79 -13.52
N HIS A 124 7.46 10.34 -14.72
CA HIS A 124 8.62 10.04 -15.56
C HIS A 124 9.90 10.44 -14.83
N ARG A 125 10.69 9.44 -14.46
CA ARG A 125 12.07 9.63 -14.01
C ARG A 125 12.99 8.76 -14.84
N GLU A 126 14.27 9.09 -14.89
CA GLU A 126 15.28 8.17 -15.41
C GLU A 126 15.32 6.89 -14.55
N LEU A 127 15.13 5.76 -15.21
CA LEU A 127 15.20 4.45 -14.56
C LEU A 127 16.64 3.93 -14.63
N SER A 128 17.09 3.29 -13.57
CA SER A 128 18.28 2.45 -13.65
C SER A 128 18.03 1.24 -14.58
N ILE A 129 19.08 0.61 -15.05
CA ILE A 129 18.99 -0.60 -15.89
C ILE A 129 18.18 -1.69 -15.18
N ALA A 130 18.41 -1.88 -13.86
CA ALA A 130 17.70 -2.87 -13.07
C ALA A 130 16.18 -2.56 -12.98
N GLU A 131 15.81 -1.29 -12.81
CA GLU A 131 14.40 -0.87 -12.80
C GLU A 131 13.74 -1.07 -14.16
N ALA A 132 14.41 -0.69 -15.25
CA ALA A 132 13.87 -0.86 -16.60
C ALA A 132 13.65 -2.34 -16.95
N ILE A 133 14.55 -3.23 -16.53
CA ILE A 133 14.39 -4.67 -16.68
C ILE A 133 13.20 -5.17 -15.85
N CYS A 134 13.10 -4.77 -14.58
CA CYS A 134 12.00 -5.17 -13.70
C CYS A 134 10.63 -4.71 -14.25
N GLU A 135 10.56 -3.49 -14.76
CA GLU A 135 9.35 -2.97 -15.41
C GLU A 135 8.97 -3.80 -16.64
N SER A 136 9.93 -4.08 -17.50
CA SER A 136 9.71 -4.90 -18.70
C SER A 136 9.24 -6.31 -18.34
N VAL A 137 9.86 -6.95 -17.34
CA VAL A 137 9.47 -8.29 -16.87
C VAL A 137 8.05 -8.29 -16.29
N ALA A 138 7.68 -7.26 -15.53
CA ALA A 138 6.33 -7.13 -14.98
C ALA A 138 5.29 -7.01 -16.11
N HIS A 139 5.53 -6.18 -17.12
CA HIS A 139 4.65 -6.06 -18.28
C HIS A 139 4.53 -7.37 -19.06
N VAL A 140 5.66 -8.05 -19.34
CA VAL A 140 5.64 -9.34 -20.02
C VAL A 140 4.85 -10.40 -19.25
N ALA A 141 5.01 -10.43 -17.92
CA ALA A 141 4.27 -11.34 -17.06
C ALA A 141 2.75 -11.09 -17.12
N GLU A 142 2.35 -9.84 -17.18
CA GLU A 142 0.95 -9.43 -17.32
C GLU A 142 0.41 -9.79 -18.71
N ASP A 143 1.12 -9.41 -19.78
CA ASP A 143 0.72 -9.68 -21.19
C ASP A 143 0.57 -11.17 -21.47
N LEU A 144 1.46 -12.00 -20.90
CA LEU A 144 1.45 -13.45 -21.05
C LEU A 144 0.59 -14.16 -19.99
N ASN A 145 -0.08 -13.41 -19.12
CA ASN A 145 -0.91 -13.95 -18.04
C ASN A 145 -0.16 -14.99 -17.17
N MET A 146 1.08 -14.68 -16.80
CA MET A 146 1.95 -15.55 -16.01
C MET A 146 1.44 -15.65 -14.57
N ARG A 147 1.59 -16.84 -13.96
CA ARG A 147 1.13 -17.10 -12.60
C ARG A 147 2.14 -16.70 -11.53
N ALA A 148 3.38 -16.53 -11.90
CA ALA A 148 4.46 -16.17 -10.98
C ALA A 148 5.68 -15.68 -11.75
N ILE A 149 6.50 -14.85 -11.10
CA ILE A 149 7.83 -14.46 -11.55
C ILE A 149 8.83 -15.01 -10.54
N ALA A 150 9.78 -15.83 -11.02
CA ALA A 150 10.88 -16.32 -10.21
C ALA A 150 12.07 -15.36 -10.34
N VAL A 151 12.58 -14.85 -9.23
CA VAL A 151 13.68 -13.89 -9.21
C VAL A 151 14.89 -14.52 -8.51
N TYR A 152 15.99 -14.63 -9.22
CA TYR A 152 17.27 -14.98 -8.63
C TYR A 152 18.05 -13.70 -8.30
N THR A 153 18.39 -13.50 -7.02
CA THR A 153 19.02 -12.27 -6.55
C THR A 153 19.96 -12.55 -5.38
N GLU A 154 21.10 -11.90 -5.35
CA GLU A 154 22.09 -12.03 -4.28
C GLU A 154 21.73 -11.17 -3.07
N SER A 155 21.38 -9.89 -3.30
CA SER A 155 21.08 -8.91 -2.25
C SER A 155 19.58 -8.75 -1.94
N GLY A 156 18.70 -9.42 -2.70
CA GLY A 156 17.26 -9.21 -2.63
C GLY A 156 16.75 -7.98 -3.37
N ASN A 157 17.63 -7.12 -3.86
CA ASN A 157 17.22 -5.83 -4.45
C ASN A 157 16.33 -6.00 -5.69
N THR A 158 16.64 -6.93 -6.58
CA THR A 158 15.81 -7.19 -7.78
C THR A 158 14.42 -7.67 -7.40
N GLY A 159 14.30 -8.55 -6.39
CA GLY A 159 13.00 -8.99 -5.85
C GLY A 159 12.19 -7.81 -5.30
N ARG A 160 12.83 -6.92 -4.54
CA ARG A 160 12.20 -5.71 -4.03
C ARG A 160 11.75 -4.76 -5.15
N LEU A 161 12.57 -4.56 -6.18
CA LEU A 161 12.23 -3.70 -7.30
C LEU A 161 11.03 -4.25 -8.08
N ILE A 162 11.05 -5.55 -8.44
CA ILE A 162 9.98 -6.14 -9.24
C ILE A 162 8.64 -6.17 -8.47
N SER A 163 8.66 -6.39 -7.15
CA SER A 163 7.46 -6.40 -6.32
C SER A 163 6.71 -5.05 -6.33
N LYS A 164 7.41 -3.94 -6.63
CA LYS A 164 6.81 -2.62 -6.73
C LYS A 164 5.94 -2.41 -7.97
N TYR A 165 6.13 -3.23 -8.98
CA TYR A 165 5.25 -3.24 -10.17
C TYR A 165 3.99 -4.08 -9.94
N ARG A 166 3.94 -4.88 -8.86
CA ARG A 166 2.79 -5.76 -8.49
C ARG A 166 2.33 -6.61 -9.68
N PRO A 167 3.27 -7.38 -10.24
CA PRO A 167 2.98 -8.23 -11.39
C PRO A 167 2.00 -9.34 -11.06
#